data_d284b9d52fea7e08fadf256d03b890d4
#
_entry.id   d284b9d52fea7e08fadf256d03b890d4
#
_cell.length_a   1.000
_cell.length_b   1.000
_cell.length_c   1.000
_cell.angle_alpha   90.00
_cell.angle_beta   90.00
_cell.angle_gamma   90.00
#
_symmetry.space_group_name_H-M   'P 1'
#
loop_
_entity.id
_entity.type
_entity.pdbx_description
1 polymer ?
#
loop_
_entity_poly.entity_id
_entity_poly.type
_entity_poly.pdbx_seq_one_letter_code
_entity_poly.pdbx_strand_id
1 'polypeptide(L)'
;MTDDSTGQPEPVTPADDQQVAKPAVRRRLGLLLSVAAVVLALDVVTKVLAVRLLTPGQPVSIIGDTVTWTLVRNSGAAFSMATGYTWVLTLIAVGVVVGIIWMGRRLVSPWWAIGLGMILGGALGNLVDRFFRSPGPLRGHVVDFLSIGWWPVFNVADPAVVGGAILLVGLSLFAYDFDAVGRRKPDGASDEAGRRPRDTGAEDPKAETA
;
A
#
# COMPACT_ATOMS: atom_id res chain seq x y z
N MET A 1 73.26 30.49 -28.72
CA MET A 1 72.89 29.58 -27.65
C MET A 1 71.41 29.81 -27.41
N THR A 2 70.57 29.15 -28.17
CA THR A 2 69.11 29.26 -28.22
C THR A 2 68.54 28.04 -27.51
N ASP A 3 67.99 28.27 -26.34
CA ASP A 3 67.31 27.24 -25.57
C ASP A 3 65.85 27.18 -26.03
N ASP A 4 65.57 26.11 -26.80
CA ASP A 4 64.22 25.79 -27.33
C ASP A 4 63.57 24.75 -26.42
N SER A 5 62.92 25.22 -25.34
CA SER A 5 62.14 24.34 -24.49
C SER A 5 60.71 24.24 -25.03
N THR A 6 60.52 23.31 -25.97
CA THR A 6 59.19 22.84 -26.40
C THR A 6 58.46 22.14 -25.24
N GLY A 7 57.61 22.89 -24.52
CA GLY A 7 56.66 22.31 -23.58
C GLY A 7 55.64 21.45 -24.28
N GLN A 8 55.78 20.12 -24.17
CA GLN A 8 54.71 19.20 -24.54
C GLN A 8 53.52 19.34 -23.57
N PRO A 9 52.31 19.47 -24.07
CA PRO A 9 51.13 19.40 -23.20
C PRO A 9 51.01 17.99 -22.64
N GLU A 10 50.90 17.87 -21.33
CA GLU A 10 50.61 16.62 -20.64
C GLU A 10 49.29 16.02 -21.16
N PRO A 11 49.20 14.68 -21.35
CA PRO A 11 47.96 14.04 -21.72
C PRO A 11 46.91 14.18 -20.62
N VAL A 12 45.85 14.89 -20.92
CA VAL A 12 44.67 15.00 -20.06
C VAL A 12 44.08 13.62 -19.95
N THR A 13 44.27 12.95 -18.84
CA THR A 13 43.63 11.67 -18.51
C THR A 13 42.11 11.94 -18.50
N PRO A 14 41.33 11.19 -19.29
CA PRO A 14 39.86 11.32 -19.23
C PRO A 14 39.42 11.06 -17.80
N ALA A 15 38.68 12.01 -17.23
CA ALA A 15 38.03 11.83 -15.92
C ALA A 15 37.21 10.54 -15.99
N ASP A 16 37.59 9.61 -15.15
CA ASP A 16 36.88 8.34 -14.94
C ASP A 16 35.42 8.68 -14.62
N ASP A 17 34.56 8.51 -15.62
CA ASP A 17 33.10 8.60 -15.46
C ASP A 17 32.68 7.47 -14.54
N GLN A 18 32.88 7.68 -13.24
CA GLN A 18 32.27 6.83 -12.21
C GLN A 18 30.76 6.92 -12.37
N GLN A 19 30.22 6.05 -13.21
CA GLN A 19 28.79 5.78 -13.28
C GLN A 19 28.35 5.38 -11.87
N VAL A 20 27.85 6.36 -11.11
CA VAL A 20 27.19 6.11 -9.84
C VAL A 20 26.00 5.21 -10.13
N ALA A 21 26.18 3.92 -9.88
CA ALA A 21 25.14 2.91 -10.08
C ALA A 21 23.90 3.33 -9.29
N LYS A 22 22.83 3.65 -10.01
CA LYS A 22 21.55 4.00 -9.39
C LYS A 22 21.14 2.83 -8.50
N PRO A 23 20.80 3.07 -7.21
CA PRO A 23 20.40 2.01 -6.30
C PRO A 23 19.21 1.23 -6.89
N ALA A 24 19.34 -0.08 -6.96
CA ALA A 24 18.31 -0.95 -7.49
C ALA A 24 17.06 -0.84 -6.59
N VAL A 25 15.99 -0.29 -7.14
CA VAL A 25 14.71 -0.15 -6.44
C VAL A 25 14.09 -1.51 -6.23
N ARG A 26 14.07 -1.98 -4.99
CA ARG A 26 13.50 -3.27 -4.63
C ARG A 26 11.97 -3.18 -4.62
N ARG A 27 11.33 -3.75 -5.63
CA ARG A 27 9.86 -3.86 -5.67
C ARG A 27 9.37 -4.84 -4.62
N ARG A 28 8.26 -4.50 -3.95
CA ARG A 28 7.70 -5.28 -2.83
C ARG A 28 6.51 -6.16 -3.22
N LEU A 29 6.32 -6.42 -4.51
CA LEU A 29 5.23 -7.27 -5.00
C LEU A 29 5.25 -8.67 -4.37
N GLY A 30 6.43 -9.28 -4.21
CA GLY A 30 6.56 -10.58 -3.55
C GLY A 30 6.04 -10.57 -2.12
N LEU A 31 6.36 -9.53 -1.33
CA LEU A 31 5.85 -9.37 0.04
C LEU A 31 4.33 -9.23 0.05
N LEU A 32 3.77 -8.38 -0.82
CA LEU A 32 2.32 -8.18 -0.95
C LEU A 32 1.62 -9.52 -1.24
N LEU A 33 2.10 -10.27 -2.23
CA LEU A 33 1.52 -11.56 -2.60
C LEU A 33 1.67 -12.61 -1.51
N SER A 34 2.79 -12.62 -0.77
CA SER A 34 2.99 -13.54 0.36
C SER A 34 2.01 -13.26 1.49
N VAL A 35 1.82 -12.00 1.87
CA VAL A 35 0.83 -11.61 2.88
C VAL A 35 -0.58 -11.98 2.42
N ALA A 36 -0.93 -11.67 1.17
CA ALA A 36 -2.23 -12.02 0.62
C ALA A 36 -2.47 -13.54 0.61
N ALA A 37 -1.46 -14.33 0.25
CA ALA A 37 -1.56 -15.79 0.26
C ALA A 37 -1.78 -16.36 1.66
N VAL A 38 -1.08 -15.82 2.66
CA VAL A 38 -1.25 -16.24 4.07
C VAL A 38 -2.65 -15.91 4.57
N VAL A 39 -3.13 -14.68 4.35
CA VAL A 39 -4.49 -14.27 4.76
C VAL A 39 -5.55 -15.11 4.05
N LEU A 40 -5.43 -15.30 2.74
CA LEU A 40 -6.32 -16.14 1.95
C LEU A 40 -6.36 -17.58 2.48
N ALA A 41 -5.19 -18.18 2.73
CA ALA A 41 -5.10 -19.54 3.23
C ALA A 41 -5.76 -19.68 4.61
N LEU A 42 -5.50 -18.76 5.53
CA LEU A 42 -6.13 -18.73 6.84
C LEU A 42 -7.65 -18.60 6.74
N ASP A 43 -8.13 -17.68 5.90
CA ASP A 43 -9.56 -17.47 5.71
C ASP A 43 -10.25 -18.72 5.14
N VAL A 44 -9.71 -19.29 4.07
CA VAL A 44 -10.29 -20.48 3.43
C VAL A 44 -10.26 -21.69 4.38
N VAL A 45 -9.15 -21.93 5.07
CA VAL A 45 -9.02 -23.06 6.01
C VAL A 45 -10.01 -22.91 7.15
N THR A 46 -10.09 -21.74 7.79
CA THR A 46 -11.01 -21.51 8.90
C THR A 46 -12.47 -21.62 8.48
N LYS A 47 -12.84 -21.11 7.31
CA LYS A 47 -14.20 -21.27 6.74
C LYS A 47 -14.55 -22.73 6.45
N VAL A 48 -13.59 -23.51 5.92
CA VAL A 48 -13.81 -24.93 5.68
C VAL A 48 -14.02 -25.67 7.00
N LEU A 49 -13.21 -25.38 8.02
CA LEU A 49 -13.35 -25.95 9.36
C LEU A 49 -14.69 -25.54 9.98
N ALA A 50 -15.08 -24.27 9.90
CA ALA A 50 -16.36 -23.79 10.41
C ALA A 50 -17.54 -24.53 9.79
N VAL A 51 -17.54 -24.69 8.45
CA VAL A 51 -18.61 -25.44 7.76
C VAL A 51 -18.65 -26.92 8.13
N ARG A 52 -17.52 -27.54 8.46
CA ARG A 52 -17.44 -28.96 8.84
C ARG A 52 -17.80 -29.22 10.29
N LEU A 53 -17.48 -28.29 11.18
CA LEU A 53 -17.56 -28.51 12.63
C LEU A 53 -18.76 -27.83 13.28
N LEU A 54 -19.34 -26.79 12.65
CA LEU A 54 -20.42 -26.02 13.23
C LEU A 54 -21.75 -26.36 12.55
N THR A 55 -22.81 -26.42 13.36
CA THR A 55 -24.19 -26.61 12.88
C THR A 55 -24.89 -25.24 12.81
N PRO A 56 -25.52 -24.89 11.68
CA PRO A 56 -26.27 -23.63 11.58
C PRO A 56 -27.33 -23.53 12.70
N GLY A 57 -27.42 -22.34 13.32
CA GLY A 57 -28.39 -22.09 14.40
C GLY A 57 -28.04 -22.67 15.76
N GLN A 58 -26.87 -23.31 15.89
CA GLN A 58 -26.37 -23.84 17.17
C GLN A 58 -25.03 -23.17 17.52
N PRO A 59 -25.03 -22.03 18.22
CA PRO A 59 -23.80 -21.37 18.66
C PRO A 59 -23.02 -22.25 19.64
N VAL A 60 -21.71 -22.32 19.46
CA VAL A 60 -20.78 -22.96 20.38
C VAL A 60 -20.09 -21.88 21.21
N SER A 61 -20.33 -21.89 22.51
CA SER A 61 -19.71 -20.92 23.45
C SER A 61 -18.21 -21.16 23.55
N ILE A 62 -17.41 -20.07 23.47
CA ILE A 62 -15.97 -20.06 23.70
C ILE A 62 -15.68 -19.33 25.02
N ILE A 63 -16.24 -18.14 25.20
CA ILE A 63 -16.11 -17.34 26.43
C ILE A 63 -17.52 -16.87 26.83
N GLY A 64 -18.20 -17.67 27.62
CA GLY A 64 -19.59 -17.41 27.97
C GLY A 64 -20.44 -17.18 26.74
N ASP A 65 -21.41 -16.28 26.83
CA ASP A 65 -22.25 -15.89 25.68
C ASP A 65 -21.64 -14.73 24.87
N THR A 66 -20.47 -14.23 25.32
CA THR A 66 -19.86 -13.07 24.67
C THR A 66 -19.08 -13.44 23.41
N VAL A 67 -18.37 -14.57 23.43
CA VAL A 67 -17.61 -15.04 22.25
C VAL A 67 -18.12 -16.42 21.89
N THR A 68 -18.69 -16.53 20.69
CA THR A 68 -19.24 -17.80 20.21
C THR A 68 -18.81 -18.10 18.79
N TRP A 69 -18.74 -19.37 18.45
CA TRP A 69 -18.69 -19.82 17.07
C TRP A 69 -20.11 -20.06 16.56
N THR A 70 -20.50 -19.25 15.58
CA THR A 70 -21.89 -19.27 15.07
C THR A 70 -21.86 -19.28 13.55
N LEU A 71 -22.23 -20.39 12.94
CA LEU A 71 -22.19 -20.52 11.48
C LEU A 71 -23.32 -19.71 10.81
N VAL A 72 -22.92 -18.68 10.06
CA VAL A 72 -23.80 -17.82 9.30
C VAL A 72 -23.40 -17.82 7.82
N ARG A 73 -24.41 -17.79 6.93
CA ARG A 73 -24.20 -17.63 5.48
C ARG A 73 -24.64 -16.22 5.08
N ASN A 74 -23.67 -15.34 4.87
CA ASN A 74 -23.88 -13.91 4.65
C ASN A 74 -24.00 -13.60 3.14
N SER A 75 -25.19 -13.22 2.70
CA SER A 75 -25.44 -12.75 1.33
C SER A 75 -24.95 -11.30 1.07
N GLY A 76 -24.37 -10.64 2.06
CA GLY A 76 -24.09 -9.20 2.04
C GLY A 76 -25.16 -8.39 2.78
N ALA A 77 -25.96 -9.05 3.59
CA ALA A 77 -27.13 -8.52 4.29
C ALA A 77 -26.80 -7.71 5.56
N ALA A 78 -25.56 -7.23 5.75
CA ALA A 78 -25.27 -6.24 6.81
C ALA A 78 -26.22 -5.01 6.73
N PHE A 79 -26.85 -4.85 5.59
CA PHE A 79 -27.95 -3.93 5.33
C PHE A 79 -29.13 -4.76 4.83
N SER A 80 -30.03 -5.15 5.67
CA SER A 80 -31.27 -5.97 5.40
C SER A 80 -32.03 -5.62 4.11
N MET A 81 -31.65 -4.57 3.42
CA MET A 81 -32.21 -4.08 2.15
C MET A 81 -31.47 -4.61 0.90
N ALA A 82 -30.36 -5.37 1.04
CA ALA A 82 -29.50 -5.73 -0.09
C ALA A 82 -29.55 -7.21 -0.50
N THR A 83 -30.57 -7.95 -0.12
CA THR A 83 -30.75 -9.38 -0.47
C THR A 83 -30.97 -9.66 -1.98
N GLY A 84 -30.65 -8.77 -2.86
CA GLY A 84 -30.60 -8.98 -4.33
C GLY A 84 -29.33 -8.46 -4.96
N TYR A 85 -28.50 -7.72 -4.21
CA TYR A 85 -27.35 -6.99 -4.75
C TYR A 85 -25.99 -7.63 -4.40
N THR A 86 -25.96 -8.90 -4.00
CA THR A 86 -24.73 -9.65 -3.70
C THR A 86 -23.71 -9.58 -4.85
N TRP A 87 -24.19 -9.62 -6.10
CA TRP A 87 -23.34 -9.52 -7.28
C TRP A 87 -22.63 -8.15 -7.39
N VAL A 88 -23.27 -7.06 -6.95
CA VAL A 88 -22.64 -5.73 -6.93
C VAL A 88 -21.46 -5.71 -5.98
N LEU A 89 -21.63 -6.25 -4.75
CA LEU A 89 -20.54 -6.39 -3.79
C LEU A 89 -19.39 -7.24 -4.33
N THR A 90 -19.73 -8.29 -5.08
CA THR A 90 -18.75 -9.15 -5.74
C THR A 90 -17.95 -8.37 -6.79
N LEU A 91 -18.62 -7.56 -7.63
CA LEU A 91 -17.94 -6.73 -8.63
C LEU A 91 -17.06 -5.66 -8.00
N ILE A 92 -17.50 -5.05 -6.91
CA ILE A 92 -16.68 -4.10 -6.15
C ILE A 92 -15.41 -4.80 -5.63
N ALA A 93 -15.55 -5.98 -5.04
CA ALA A 93 -14.41 -6.75 -4.54
C ALA A 93 -13.44 -7.13 -5.66
N VAL A 94 -13.95 -7.54 -6.83
CA VAL A 94 -13.13 -7.79 -8.03
C VAL A 94 -12.38 -6.54 -8.46
N GLY A 95 -13.06 -5.37 -8.50
CA GLY A 95 -12.44 -4.10 -8.82
C GLY A 95 -11.31 -3.74 -7.86
N VAL A 96 -11.50 -3.96 -6.55
CA VAL A 96 -10.47 -3.78 -5.53
C VAL A 96 -9.27 -4.69 -5.79
N VAL A 97 -9.48 -5.98 -6.05
CA VAL A 97 -8.42 -6.95 -6.36
C VAL A 97 -7.62 -6.52 -7.58
N VAL A 98 -8.28 -6.15 -8.67
CA VAL A 98 -7.64 -5.68 -9.90
C VAL A 98 -6.82 -4.40 -9.62
N GLY A 99 -7.40 -3.45 -8.89
CA GLY A 99 -6.74 -2.21 -8.50
C GLY A 99 -5.47 -2.45 -7.68
N ILE A 100 -5.53 -3.32 -6.68
CA ILE A 100 -4.37 -3.66 -5.84
C ILE A 100 -3.27 -4.35 -6.66
N ILE A 101 -3.61 -5.29 -7.54
CA ILE A 101 -2.63 -5.96 -8.41
C ILE A 101 -1.96 -4.94 -9.34
N TRP A 102 -2.74 -4.01 -9.90
CA TRP A 102 -2.20 -2.97 -10.76
C TRP A 102 -1.26 -2.02 -10.01
N MET A 103 -1.66 -1.56 -8.82
CA MET A 103 -0.84 -0.71 -7.95
C MET A 103 0.41 -1.43 -7.45
N GLY A 104 0.30 -2.71 -7.10
CA GLY A 104 1.37 -3.52 -6.53
C GLY A 104 2.63 -3.61 -7.41
N ARG A 105 2.48 -3.40 -8.72
CA ARG A 105 3.61 -3.40 -9.68
C ARG A 105 4.61 -2.27 -9.46
N ARG A 106 4.17 -1.16 -8.85
CA ARG A 106 4.98 0.05 -8.58
C ARG A 106 5.40 0.17 -7.11
N LEU A 107 4.97 -0.76 -6.30
CA LEU A 107 5.10 -0.71 -4.85
C LEU A 107 6.55 -0.90 -4.38
N VAL A 108 7.04 0.02 -3.56
CA VAL A 108 8.38 0.02 -2.97
C VAL A 108 8.33 -0.11 -1.45
N SER A 109 7.36 0.51 -0.80
CA SER A 109 7.21 0.50 0.65
C SER A 109 6.77 -0.86 1.18
N PRO A 110 7.46 -1.44 2.19
CA PRO A 110 7.06 -2.70 2.80
C PRO A 110 5.75 -2.59 3.59
N TRP A 111 5.50 -1.46 4.25
CA TRP A 111 4.29 -1.25 5.03
C TRP A 111 3.05 -1.15 4.14
N TRP A 112 3.16 -0.48 3.00
CA TRP A 112 2.12 -0.48 1.98
C TRP A 112 1.89 -1.88 1.41
N ALA A 113 2.96 -2.68 1.24
CA ALA A 113 2.84 -4.06 0.76
C ALA A 113 2.06 -4.93 1.76
N ILE A 114 2.29 -4.75 3.07
CA ILE A 114 1.57 -5.48 4.11
C ILE A 114 0.09 -5.07 4.10
N GLY A 115 -0.23 -3.77 4.16
CA GLY A 115 -1.61 -3.30 4.16
C GLY A 115 -2.40 -3.72 2.93
N LEU A 116 -1.83 -3.53 1.73
CA LEU A 116 -2.46 -3.97 0.48
C LEU A 116 -2.56 -5.49 0.39
N GLY A 117 -1.57 -6.24 0.91
CA GLY A 117 -1.59 -7.69 0.97
C GLY A 117 -2.71 -8.22 1.87
N MET A 118 -2.94 -7.59 3.02
CA MET A 118 -4.05 -7.92 3.92
C MET A 118 -5.40 -7.69 3.24
N ILE A 119 -5.59 -6.54 2.58
CA ILE A 119 -6.83 -6.25 1.85
C ILE A 119 -7.02 -7.23 0.68
N LEU A 120 -5.96 -7.51 -0.08
CA LEU A 120 -6.02 -8.42 -1.21
C LEU A 120 -6.40 -9.84 -0.76
N GLY A 121 -5.74 -10.36 0.28
CA GLY A 121 -6.01 -11.69 0.81
C GLY A 121 -7.42 -11.83 1.35
N GLY A 122 -7.91 -10.84 2.12
CA GLY A 122 -9.27 -10.83 2.63
C GLY A 122 -10.33 -10.70 1.52
N ALA A 123 -10.10 -9.81 0.54
CA ALA A 123 -10.99 -9.68 -0.61
C ALA A 123 -11.07 -10.98 -1.42
N LEU A 124 -9.93 -11.63 -1.68
CA LEU A 124 -9.89 -12.93 -2.37
C LEU A 124 -10.59 -14.02 -1.56
N GLY A 125 -10.42 -14.08 -0.23
CA GLY A 125 -11.11 -15.03 0.65
C GLY A 125 -12.63 -14.93 0.56
N ASN A 126 -13.15 -13.70 0.63
CA ASN A 126 -14.58 -13.47 0.46
C ASN A 126 -15.05 -13.70 -0.99
N LEU A 127 -14.19 -13.45 -2.01
CA LEU A 127 -14.50 -13.76 -3.40
C LEU A 127 -14.57 -15.27 -3.66
N VAL A 128 -13.71 -16.08 -3.04
CA VAL A 128 -13.80 -17.55 -3.14
C VAL A 128 -15.20 -18.03 -2.76
N ASP A 129 -15.74 -17.56 -1.65
CA ASP A 129 -17.11 -17.90 -1.25
C ASP A 129 -18.15 -17.43 -2.27
N ARG A 130 -18.02 -16.20 -2.77
CA ARG A 130 -19.00 -15.62 -3.73
C ARG A 130 -19.00 -16.29 -5.09
N PHE A 131 -17.88 -16.91 -5.50
CA PHE A 131 -17.81 -17.65 -6.76
C PHE A 131 -18.16 -19.13 -6.63
N PHE A 132 -17.81 -19.77 -5.50
CA PHE A 132 -17.87 -21.24 -5.40
C PHE A 132 -18.92 -21.78 -4.44
N ARG A 133 -19.62 -20.91 -3.67
CA ARG A 133 -20.70 -21.35 -2.80
C ARG A 133 -22.09 -21.04 -3.38
N SER A 134 -23.11 -21.69 -2.78
CA SER A 134 -24.51 -21.43 -3.13
C SER A 134 -24.92 -20.00 -2.84
N PRO A 135 -25.85 -19.41 -3.62
CA PRO A 135 -26.68 -20.03 -4.66
C PRO A 135 -25.99 -20.18 -6.03
N GLY A 136 -24.79 -19.63 -6.23
CA GLY A 136 -24.06 -19.78 -7.48
C GLY A 136 -23.05 -18.64 -7.72
N PRO A 137 -22.34 -18.64 -8.86
CA PRO A 137 -21.30 -17.66 -9.15
C PRO A 137 -21.78 -16.22 -9.02
N LEU A 138 -20.95 -15.36 -8.47
CA LEU A 138 -21.19 -13.94 -8.15
C LEU A 138 -22.22 -13.68 -7.05
N ARG A 139 -23.00 -14.68 -6.65
CA ARG A 139 -24.07 -14.57 -5.65
C ARG A 139 -23.86 -15.46 -4.43
N GLY A 140 -22.75 -16.21 -4.39
CA GLY A 140 -22.41 -17.09 -3.28
C GLY A 140 -22.41 -16.35 -1.95
N HIS A 141 -22.88 -17.03 -0.91
CA HIS A 141 -22.91 -16.47 0.44
C HIS A 141 -21.55 -16.67 1.10
N VAL A 142 -21.04 -15.60 1.70
CA VAL A 142 -19.80 -15.66 2.50
C VAL A 142 -20.08 -16.42 3.79
N VAL A 143 -19.14 -17.27 4.19
CA VAL A 143 -19.20 -17.99 5.47
C VAL A 143 -18.62 -17.13 6.55
N ASP A 144 -19.45 -16.74 7.53
CA ASP A 144 -19.06 -16.06 8.75
C ASP A 144 -19.28 -17.01 9.93
N PHE A 145 -18.39 -16.93 10.92
CA PHE A 145 -18.43 -17.94 12.01
C PHE A 145 -17.99 -17.42 13.37
N LEU A 146 -17.41 -16.24 13.50
CA LEU A 146 -16.98 -15.66 14.78
C LEU A 146 -17.93 -14.54 15.17
N SER A 147 -18.57 -14.71 16.33
CA SER A 147 -19.44 -13.72 16.97
C SER A 147 -18.79 -13.19 18.23
N ILE A 148 -18.76 -11.85 18.40
CA ILE A 148 -18.22 -11.20 19.60
C ILE A 148 -19.24 -10.16 20.09
N GLY A 149 -19.92 -10.47 21.19
CA GLY A 149 -20.91 -9.61 21.81
C GLY A 149 -22.00 -9.17 20.83
N TRP A 150 -22.15 -7.87 20.66
CA TRP A 150 -23.15 -7.25 19.78
C TRP A 150 -22.65 -7.06 18.33
N TRP A 151 -21.36 -7.37 18.05
CA TRP A 151 -20.80 -7.21 16.72
C TRP A 151 -21.38 -8.25 15.75
N PRO A 152 -21.64 -7.87 14.49
CA PRO A 152 -22.06 -8.85 13.47
C PRO A 152 -21.09 -10.01 13.37
N VAL A 153 -21.60 -11.20 13.08
CA VAL A 153 -20.74 -12.38 12.86
C VAL A 153 -19.84 -12.15 11.66
N PHE A 154 -18.59 -12.49 11.78
CA PHE A 154 -17.54 -12.22 10.79
C PHE A 154 -16.59 -13.41 10.60
N ASN A 155 -15.68 -13.32 9.64
CA ASN A 155 -14.65 -14.31 9.31
C ASN A 155 -13.25 -13.70 9.39
N VAL A 156 -12.20 -14.43 9.01
CA VAL A 156 -10.80 -13.97 9.07
C VAL A 156 -10.52 -12.87 8.02
N ALA A 157 -11.18 -12.90 6.88
CA ALA A 157 -10.99 -11.90 5.84
C ALA A 157 -11.38 -10.48 6.29
N ASP A 158 -12.44 -10.36 7.12
CA ASP A 158 -12.97 -9.06 7.52
C ASP A 158 -11.98 -8.23 8.36
N PRO A 159 -11.41 -8.74 9.49
CA PRO A 159 -10.39 -8.00 10.21
C PRO A 159 -9.10 -7.80 9.40
N ALA A 160 -8.78 -8.66 8.44
CA ALA A 160 -7.65 -8.44 7.55
C ALA A 160 -7.90 -7.23 6.64
N VAL A 161 -9.09 -7.11 6.03
CA VAL A 161 -9.46 -5.96 5.20
C VAL A 161 -9.49 -4.68 6.03
N VAL A 162 -10.15 -4.70 7.20
CA VAL A 162 -10.25 -3.54 8.08
C VAL A 162 -8.88 -3.12 8.60
N GLY A 163 -8.08 -4.06 9.09
CA GLY A 163 -6.73 -3.79 9.61
C GLY A 163 -5.80 -3.26 8.52
N GLY A 164 -5.87 -3.85 7.32
CA GLY A 164 -5.14 -3.35 6.15
C GLY A 164 -5.54 -1.93 5.78
N ALA A 165 -6.84 -1.62 5.76
CA ALA A 165 -7.34 -0.27 5.47
C ALA A 165 -6.89 0.74 6.54
N ILE A 166 -6.99 0.41 7.82
CA ILE A 166 -6.51 1.26 8.92
C ILE A 166 -5.00 1.53 8.76
N LEU A 167 -4.21 0.51 8.46
CA LEU A 167 -2.78 0.66 8.22
C LEU A 167 -2.51 1.63 7.07
N LEU A 168 -3.20 1.48 5.93
CA LEU A 168 -3.01 2.35 4.77
C LEU A 168 -3.41 3.80 5.05
N VAL A 169 -4.53 4.00 5.76
CA VAL A 169 -4.95 5.34 6.21
C VAL A 169 -3.90 5.96 7.13
N GLY A 170 -3.40 5.20 8.11
CA GLY A 170 -2.33 5.66 8.98
C GLY A 170 -1.08 6.06 8.19
N LEU A 171 -0.61 5.22 7.28
CA LEU A 171 0.54 5.54 6.42
C LEU A 171 0.33 6.80 5.59
N SER A 172 -0.89 7.00 5.07
CA SER A 172 -1.24 8.20 4.30
C SER A 172 -1.23 9.47 5.15
N LEU A 173 -1.75 9.40 6.38
CA LEU A 173 -1.79 10.53 7.31
C LEU A 173 -0.38 10.95 7.78
N PHE A 174 0.52 9.98 7.96
CA PHE A 174 1.91 10.24 8.34
C PHE A 174 2.83 10.48 7.14
N ALA A 175 2.27 10.73 5.94
CA ALA A 175 3.01 11.01 4.70
C ALA A 175 4.09 9.95 4.37
N TYR A 176 3.80 8.70 4.68
CA TYR A 176 4.70 7.59 4.37
C TYR A 176 4.56 7.23 2.87
N ASP A 177 5.59 7.52 2.08
CA ASP A 177 5.52 7.40 0.63
C ASP A 177 5.27 5.96 0.17
N PHE A 178 4.26 5.81 -0.69
CA PHE A 178 3.97 4.57 -1.42
C PHE A 178 5.09 4.24 -2.40
N ASP A 179 5.60 5.29 -3.07
CA ASP A 179 6.61 5.25 -4.11
C ASP A 179 7.73 6.23 -3.76
N ALA A 180 8.74 5.74 -3.05
CA ALA A 180 9.91 6.54 -2.67
C ALA A 180 10.86 6.83 -3.85
N VAL A 181 10.50 6.37 -5.07
CA VAL A 181 11.29 6.60 -6.28
C VAL A 181 10.86 7.90 -6.93
N GLY A 182 11.46 9.01 -6.50
CA GLY A 182 11.42 10.22 -7.31
C GLY A 182 11.14 11.55 -6.63
N ARG A 183 10.97 11.62 -5.32
CA ARG A 183 10.99 12.91 -4.62
C ARG A 183 12.32 13.16 -3.94
N ARG A 184 13.39 13.29 -4.74
CA ARG A 184 14.50 14.16 -4.34
C ARG A 184 13.90 15.57 -4.30
N LYS A 185 13.73 16.11 -3.08
CA LYS A 185 13.54 17.54 -2.87
C LYS A 185 14.58 18.24 -3.73
N PRO A 186 14.25 19.24 -4.53
CA PRO A 186 15.30 20.01 -5.20
C PRO A 186 16.10 20.70 -4.11
N ASP A 187 17.28 20.16 -3.82
CA ASP A 187 18.33 20.82 -3.06
C ASP A 187 18.77 22.01 -3.92
N GLY A 188 18.32 23.19 -3.56
CA GLY A 188 18.72 24.37 -4.32
C GLY A 188 17.86 25.62 -4.22
N ALA A 189 17.06 25.77 -3.18
CA ALA A 189 16.33 27.03 -2.98
C ALA A 189 16.68 27.71 -1.65
N SER A 190 17.98 27.70 -1.30
CA SER A 190 18.48 28.50 -0.17
C SER A 190 19.95 28.83 -0.38
N ASP A 191 20.26 29.79 -1.26
CA ASP A 191 21.51 30.54 -1.19
C ASP A 191 21.57 31.74 -2.15
N GLU A 192 20.47 32.20 -2.74
CA GLU A 192 20.50 33.43 -3.54
C GLU A 192 19.95 34.68 -2.85
N ALA A 193 19.57 34.59 -1.58
CA ALA A 193 19.07 35.75 -0.83
C ALA A 193 20.21 36.48 -0.05
N GLY A 194 21.48 36.13 -0.28
CA GLY A 194 22.64 36.67 0.49
C GLY A 194 23.65 37.50 -0.28
N ARG A 195 23.52 37.68 -1.60
CA ARG A 195 24.40 38.57 -2.34
C ARG A 195 23.83 39.99 -2.39
N ARG A 196 24.13 40.77 -1.37
CA ARG A 196 24.04 42.23 -1.45
C ARG A 196 25.06 42.71 -2.50
N PRO A 197 24.70 43.65 -3.41
CA PRO A 197 25.65 44.28 -4.31
C PRO A 197 26.71 45.05 -3.47
N ARG A 198 27.97 44.80 -3.73
CA ARG A 198 29.04 45.64 -3.23
C ARG A 198 28.86 47.01 -3.82
N ASP A 199 28.66 47.98 -2.95
CA ASP A 199 28.75 49.40 -3.18
C ASP A 199 30.14 49.72 -3.70
N THR A 200 30.25 50.00 -5.00
CA THR A 200 31.46 50.58 -5.59
C THR A 200 31.33 52.06 -5.44
N GLY A 201 31.99 52.58 -4.38
CA GLY A 201 32.26 53.98 -4.23
C GLY A 201 32.94 54.51 -5.49
N ALA A 202 32.33 55.48 -6.12
CA ALA A 202 32.97 56.33 -7.09
C ALA A 202 32.95 57.78 -6.56
N GLU A 203 34.11 58.27 -6.46
CA GLU A 203 34.57 59.57 -6.02
C GLU A 203 33.81 60.73 -6.68
N ASP A 204 33.62 61.71 -5.85
CA ASP A 204 33.22 63.05 -6.19
C ASP A 204 34.44 63.85 -6.76
N PRO A 205 34.32 64.57 -7.87
CA PRO A 205 35.21 65.70 -8.12
C PRO A 205 34.45 67.02 -8.08
N LYS A 206 34.96 67.84 -7.19
CA LYS A 206 34.83 69.28 -7.11
C LYS A 206 34.68 70.02 -8.46
N ALA A 207 33.99 71.08 -8.40
CA ALA A 207 34.37 72.43 -8.88
C ALA A 207 33.11 73.28 -8.81
N GLU A 208 33.09 74.30 -8.07
CA GLU A 208 33.65 75.63 -8.21
C GLU A 208 32.88 76.55 -9.16
N THR A 209 32.50 77.67 -8.56
CA THR A 209 32.19 79.02 -9.16
C THR A 209 30.81 79.26 -9.82
N ALA A 210 30.08 80.07 -9.23
CA ALA A 210 29.84 81.52 -9.38
C ALA A 210 28.59 81.94 -8.60
#